data_ad0950fcaad6c4d68e0d8919ca8c15af
#
_entry.id   ad0950fcaad6c4d68e0d8919ca8c15af
#
_cell.length_a   1.000
_cell.length_b   1.000
_cell.length_c   1.000
_cell.angle_alpha   90.00
_cell.angle_beta   90.00
_cell.angle_gamma   90.00
#
_symmetry.space_group_name_H-M   'P 1'
#
loop_
_entity.id
_entity.type
_entity.pdbx_description
1 polymer ?
#
loop_
_entity_poly.entity_id
_entity_poly.type
_entity_poly.pdbx_seq_one_letter_code
_entity_poly.pdbx_strand_id
1 'polypeptide(L)'
;GFLAEEWAFGTANVDAAVKRVDAKGIRLDSHDLGSADVAWGADQYQLKFLTDPKNIARKLATTLRDSYNGRPKRYADLSFDEWAVEKGFAGKTPDDLLYGDMGGLIPSDKLEAAKQYTLIRIERAKGRGLDEEVQRWTKVRDNLTDRIETPEGVESRPATNEEMRRKAIDVSNKKKLDPADDGMTTSQLIAASDIVKQSLKAGGTAAALSAALSVAPEIYRAIDYLIAEGEIDDEHLKSIGTAACAGATNGFVSGSATAAITAAAAKGAFG
;
A
#
# COMPACT_ATOMS: atom_id res chain seq x y z
N GLY A 1 7.84 -5.30 1.55
CA GLY A 1 7.85 -3.87 1.59
C GLY A 1 7.24 -3.26 0.35
N PHE A 2 8.05 -2.78 -0.51
CA PHE A 2 7.73 -1.91 -1.64
C PHE A 2 6.49 -2.31 -2.47
N LEU A 3 6.39 -3.58 -2.88
CA LEU A 3 5.27 -4.04 -3.70
C LEU A 3 3.93 -4.03 -2.93
N ALA A 4 3.96 -4.32 -1.63
CA ALA A 4 2.77 -4.27 -0.81
C ALA A 4 2.27 -2.83 -0.58
N GLU A 5 3.18 -1.87 -0.52
CA GLU A 5 2.86 -0.44 -0.46
C GLU A 5 2.17 0.00 -1.75
N GLU A 6 2.77 -0.32 -2.91
CA GLU A 6 2.19 -0.06 -4.23
C GLU A 6 0.81 -0.70 -4.39
N TRP A 7 0.66 -1.94 -3.95
CA TRP A 7 -0.61 -2.66 -3.97
C TRP A 7 -1.69 -1.95 -3.13
N ALA A 8 -1.35 -1.55 -1.90
CA ALA A 8 -2.30 -0.97 -0.98
C ALA A 8 -2.89 0.35 -1.51
N PHE A 9 -2.04 1.35 -1.82
CA PHE A 9 -2.55 2.63 -2.28
C PHE A 9 -3.07 2.58 -3.71
N GLY A 10 -2.46 1.78 -4.59
CA GLY A 10 -2.88 1.63 -5.97
C GLY A 10 -4.27 1.05 -6.09
N THR A 11 -4.55 -0.06 -5.38
CA THR A 11 -5.89 -0.67 -5.39
C THR A 11 -6.94 0.20 -4.73
N ALA A 12 -6.60 0.98 -3.67
CA ALA A 12 -7.49 1.98 -3.11
C ALA A 12 -7.82 3.10 -4.12
N ASN A 13 -6.83 3.59 -4.87
CA ASN A 13 -7.06 4.60 -5.90
C ASN A 13 -7.94 4.07 -7.05
N VAL A 14 -7.81 2.80 -7.41
CA VAL A 14 -8.70 2.14 -8.38
C VAL A 14 -10.14 2.10 -7.84
N ASP A 15 -10.33 1.67 -6.60
CA ASP A 15 -11.66 1.60 -5.99
C ASP A 15 -12.29 3.00 -5.84
N ALA A 16 -11.51 4.01 -5.47
CA ALA A 16 -11.94 5.41 -5.43
C ALA A 16 -12.46 5.88 -6.80
N ALA A 17 -11.71 5.59 -7.86
CA ALA A 17 -12.12 5.95 -9.22
C ALA A 17 -13.42 5.25 -9.64
N VAL A 18 -13.60 3.95 -9.28
CA VAL A 18 -14.86 3.21 -9.50
C VAL A 18 -16.00 3.88 -8.76
N LYS A 19 -15.80 4.28 -7.52
CA LYS A 19 -16.81 4.92 -6.66
C LYS A 19 -16.99 6.42 -6.93
N ARG A 20 -16.22 6.98 -7.87
CA ARG A 20 -16.20 8.42 -8.22
C ARG A 20 -15.82 9.31 -7.04
N VAL A 21 -14.91 8.81 -6.20
CA VAL A 21 -14.28 9.54 -5.11
C VAL A 21 -12.88 9.98 -5.58
N ASP A 22 -12.43 11.14 -5.12
CA ASP A 22 -11.09 11.62 -5.44
C ASP A 22 -10.03 10.66 -4.90
N ALA A 23 -9.11 10.23 -5.77
CA ALA A 23 -7.99 9.39 -5.38
C ALA A 23 -7.03 10.15 -4.47
N LYS A 24 -6.77 9.62 -3.28
CA LYS A 24 -5.95 10.24 -2.22
C LYS A 24 -4.81 9.34 -1.75
N GLY A 25 -4.72 8.13 -2.29
CA GLY A 25 -3.70 7.16 -1.90
C GLY A 25 -2.33 7.51 -2.49
N ILE A 26 -1.34 7.64 -1.63
CA ILE A 26 0.05 7.89 -2.00
C ILE A 26 0.99 7.00 -1.20
N ARG A 27 2.13 6.64 -1.82
CA ARG A 27 3.24 6.07 -1.09
C ARG A 27 4.10 7.20 -0.51
N LEU A 28 4.56 7.00 0.70
CA LEU A 28 5.46 7.93 1.38
C LEU A 28 6.89 7.36 1.32
N ASP A 29 7.79 8.07 0.62
CA ASP A 29 9.20 7.66 0.47
C ASP A 29 10.07 8.13 1.66
N SER A 30 9.51 8.23 2.86
CA SER A 30 10.26 8.58 4.06
C SER A 30 10.90 7.34 4.68
N HIS A 31 12.17 7.47 5.05
CA HIS A 31 12.91 6.47 5.81
C HIS A 31 13.13 6.90 7.26
N ASP A 32 12.43 7.93 7.71
CA ASP A 32 12.52 8.42 9.08
C ASP A 32 11.92 7.41 10.05
N LEU A 33 12.44 7.42 11.26
CA LEU A 33 11.93 6.56 12.31
C LEU A 33 10.46 6.87 12.58
N GLY A 34 9.60 5.85 12.48
CA GLY A 34 8.17 5.99 12.74
C GLY A 34 7.39 6.66 11.61
N SER A 35 8.00 6.89 10.43
CA SER A 35 7.25 7.35 9.26
C SER A 35 6.27 6.29 8.77
N ALA A 36 5.16 6.74 8.20
CA ALA A 36 4.22 5.87 7.50
C ALA A 36 4.79 5.41 6.15
N ASP A 37 4.33 4.25 5.66
CA ASP A 37 4.68 3.74 4.34
C ASP A 37 3.70 4.25 3.27
N VAL A 38 2.41 4.37 3.64
CA VAL A 38 1.32 4.78 2.74
C VAL A 38 0.41 5.77 3.48
N ALA A 39 -0.17 6.73 2.75
CA ALA A 39 -1.22 7.60 3.24
C ALA A 39 -2.45 7.59 2.34
N TRP A 40 -3.62 7.81 2.94
CA TRP A 40 -4.88 8.14 2.27
C TRP A 40 -5.42 9.45 2.87
N GLY A 41 -5.25 10.55 2.15
CA GLY A 41 -5.56 11.86 2.71
C GLY A 41 -4.77 12.13 3.99
N ALA A 42 -5.46 12.29 5.12
CA ALA A 42 -4.85 12.45 6.44
C ALA A 42 -4.49 11.13 7.14
N ASP A 43 -5.10 10.02 6.73
CA ASP A 43 -4.88 8.72 7.34
C ASP A 43 -3.56 8.12 6.89
N GLN A 44 -2.81 7.58 7.84
CA GLN A 44 -1.48 7.01 7.61
C GLN A 44 -1.45 5.53 7.96
N TYR A 45 -0.67 4.77 7.20
CA TYR A 45 -0.55 3.32 7.35
C TYR A 45 0.90 2.89 7.36
N GLN A 46 1.22 2.02 8.33
CA GLN A 46 2.49 1.32 8.41
C GLN A 46 2.31 -0.12 7.95
N LEU A 47 3.08 -0.56 6.97
CA LEU A 47 2.98 -1.90 6.40
C LEU A 47 3.94 -2.88 7.07
N LYS A 48 3.44 -4.07 7.44
CA LYS A 48 4.25 -5.16 8.01
C LYS A 48 3.90 -6.49 7.36
N PHE A 49 4.39 -6.70 6.13
CA PHE A 49 4.20 -7.94 5.38
C PHE A 49 5.26 -8.99 5.78
N LEU A 50 5.06 -9.60 6.96
CA LEU A 50 5.91 -10.65 7.51
C LEU A 50 5.15 -11.98 7.57
N THR A 51 5.89 -13.09 7.64
CA THR A 51 5.31 -14.44 7.67
C THR A 51 4.74 -14.83 9.04
N ASP A 52 5.32 -14.32 10.13
CA ASP A 52 4.91 -14.64 11.50
C ASP A 52 3.98 -13.56 12.06
N PRO A 53 2.69 -13.88 12.32
CA PRO A 53 1.72 -12.92 12.86
C PRO A 53 2.10 -12.36 14.24
N LYS A 54 2.85 -13.13 15.06
CA LYS A 54 3.34 -12.64 16.35
C LYS A 54 4.40 -11.55 16.15
N ASN A 55 5.29 -11.72 15.18
CA ASN A 55 6.31 -10.72 14.87
C ASN A 55 5.68 -9.47 14.25
N ILE A 56 4.64 -9.61 13.44
CA ILE A 56 3.84 -8.48 12.93
C ILE A 56 3.32 -7.64 14.11
N ALA A 57 2.56 -8.26 15.01
CA ALA A 57 1.98 -7.56 16.15
C ALA A 57 3.05 -6.93 17.06
N ARG A 58 4.18 -7.64 17.31
CA ARG A 58 5.29 -7.09 18.10
C ARG A 58 5.93 -5.87 17.47
N LYS A 59 6.14 -5.88 16.15
CA LYS A 59 6.71 -4.74 15.43
C LYS A 59 5.81 -3.52 15.49
N LEU A 60 4.49 -3.70 15.37
CA LEU A 60 3.52 -2.62 15.52
C LEU A 60 3.37 -2.17 16.99
N ALA A 61 3.69 -3.04 17.96
CA ALA A 61 3.71 -2.71 19.39
C ALA A 61 5.03 -2.10 19.88
N THR A 62 5.98 -1.80 18.98
CA THR A 62 7.24 -1.13 19.33
C THR A 62 6.95 0.23 19.96
N THR A 63 7.53 0.48 21.13
CA THR A 63 7.40 1.78 21.82
C THR A 63 8.55 2.72 21.44
N LEU A 64 8.39 4.00 21.76
CA LEU A 64 9.47 4.96 21.64
C LEU A 64 10.65 4.60 22.56
N ARG A 65 10.39 4.02 23.73
CA ARG A 65 11.41 3.46 24.64
C ARG A 65 12.25 2.37 23.96
N ASP A 66 11.59 1.43 23.26
CA ASP A 66 12.29 0.36 22.55
C ASP A 66 13.20 0.94 21.47
N SER A 67 12.71 1.92 20.71
CA SER A 67 13.44 2.61 19.66
C SER A 67 14.60 3.44 20.22
N TYR A 68 14.40 4.14 21.33
CA TYR A 68 15.43 4.89 22.02
C TYR A 68 16.54 3.99 22.55
N ASN A 69 16.20 2.86 23.16
CA ASN A 69 17.18 1.89 23.67
C ASN A 69 18.00 1.23 22.53
N GLY A 70 17.40 1.06 21.35
CA GLY A 70 18.05 0.53 20.16
C GLY A 70 18.72 1.60 19.26
N ARG A 71 18.81 2.85 19.72
CA ARG A 71 19.33 3.95 18.90
C ARG A 71 20.79 3.80 18.50
N PRO A 72 21.17 4.31 17.33
CA PRO A 72 22.56 4.34 16.90
C PRO A 72 23.48 5.09 17.87
N LYS A 73 24.76 4.71 17.95
CA LYS A 73 25.79 5.30 18.83
C LYS A 73 25.88 6.84 18.74
N ARG A 74 25.62 7.40 17.56
CA ARG A 74 25.63 8.88 17.35
C ARG A 74 24.61 9.64 18.19
N TYR A 75 23.63 8.95 18.75
CA TYR A 75 22.61 9.51 19.66
C TYR A 75 22.77 9.02 21.09
N ALA A 76 23.89 8.36 21.43
CA ALA A 76 24.07 7.73 22.74
C ALA A 76 24.02 8.72 23.90
N ASP A 77 24.52 9.94 23.70
CA ASP A 77 24.60 10.99 24.72
C ASP A 77 23.31 11.77 24.91
N LEU A 78 22.30 11.58 24.03
CA LEU A 78 21.02 12.26 24.16
C LEU A 78 20.14 11.61 25.23
N SER A 79 19.49 12.43 26.07
CA SER A 79 18.37 11.99 26.88
C SER A 79 17.21 11.55 25.99
N PHE A 80 16.18 10.88 26.58
CA PHE A 80 14.99 10.51 25.82
C PHE A 80 14.30 11.72 25.19
N ASP A 81 14.14 12.80 25.94
CA ASP A 81 13.44 14.00 25.47
C ASP A 81 14.17 14.69 24.31
N GLU A 82 15.48 14.84 24.40
CA GLU A 82 16.31 15.38 23.31
C GLU A 82 16.25 14.50 22.07
N TRP A 83 16.36 13.18 22.25
CA TRP A 83 16.22 12.22 21.15
C TRP A 83 14.82 12.26 20.52
N ALA A 84 13.76 12.34 21.34
CA ALA A 84 12.39 12.43 20.86
C ALA A 84 12.16 13.69 20.02
N VAL A 85 12.67 14.83 20.46
CA VAL A 85 12.62 16.09 19.69
C VAL A 85 13.35 15.94 18.36
N GLU A 86 14.58 15.40 18.37
CA GLU A 86 15.40 15.15 17.18
C GLU A 86 14.71 14.22 16.17
N LYS A 87 13.88 13.29 16.65
CA LYS A 87 13.15 12.31 15.82
C LYS A 87 11.72 12.72 15.47
N GLY A 88 11.29 13.94 15.83
CA GLY A 88 9.95 14.40 15.53
C GLY A 88 8.85 13.89 16.47
N PHE A 89 9.24 13.36 17.65
CA PHE A 89 8.32 12.85 18.69
C PHE A 89 8.20 13.79 19.88
N ALA A 90 8.39 15.08 19.69
CA ALA A 90 8.27 16.07 20.76
C ALA A 90 6.94 15.92 21.51
N GLY A 91 7.00 15.88 22.85
CA GLY A 91 5.82 15.74 23.71
C GLY A 91 5.24 14.33 23.82
N LYS A 92 5.83 13.35 23.16
CA LYS A 92 5.49 11.93 23.36
C LYS A 92 6.25 11.34 24.54
N THR A 93 5.68 10.32 25.17
CA THR A 93 6.30 9.58 26.29
C THR A 93 7.08 8.35 25.81
N PRO A 94 8.00 7.81 26.62
CA PRO A 94 8.70 6.57 26.26
C PRO A 94 7.79 5.38 25.97
N ASP A 95 6.61 5.32 26.58
CA ASP A 95 5.66 4.20 26.46
C ASP A 95 4.66 4.38 25.31
N ASP A 96 4.68 5.53 24.63
CA ASP A 96 3.91 5.73 23.41
C ASP A 96 4.37 4.79 22.30
N LEU A 97 3.42 4.30 21.51
CA LEU A 97 3.69 3.47 20.35
C LEU A 97 4.35 4.27 19.23
N LEU A 98 5.40 3.71 18.63
CA LEU A 98 6.08 4.29 17.47
C LEU A 98 5.13 4.52 16.28
N TYR A 99 4.15 3.62 16.10
CA TYR A 99 3.14 3.66 15.03
C TYR A 99 1.73 3.83 15.58
N GLY A 100 1.59 4.44 16.76
CA GLY A 100 0.32 4.43 17.50
C GLY A 100 -0.82 5.18 16.83
N ASP A 101 -0.51 6.15 15.98
CA ASP A 101 -1.50 7.00 15.29
C ASP A 101 -1.71 6.55 13.83
N MET A 102 -1.23 5.34 13.45
CA MET A 102 -1.31 4.80 12.11
C MET A 102 -2.08 3.48 12.08
N GLY A 103 -2.74 3.19 10.96
CA GLY A 103 -3.23 1.86 10.66
C GLY A 103 -2.07 0.89 10.45
N GLY A 104 -2.16 -0.28 11.03
CA GLY A 104 -1.18 -1.37 10.83
C GLY A 104 -1.63 -2.29 9.70
N LEU A 105 -1.21 -2.03 8.46
CA LEU A 105 -1.60 -2.81 7.29
C LEU A 105 -0.75 -4.08 7.17
N ILE A 106 -1.41 -5.24 7.21
CA ILE A 106 -0.78 -6.55 7.27
C ILE A 106 -1.38 -7.54 6.27
N PRO A 107 -0.70 -8.66 5.97
CA PRO A 107 -1.28 -9.68 5.09
C PRO A 107 -2.61 -10.20 5.61
N SER A 108 -3.60 -10.34 4.70
CA SER A 108 -4.95 -10.78 5.06
C SER A 108 -4.98 -12.17 5.68
N ASP A 109 -4.12 -13.08 5.24
CA ASP A 109 -3.96 -14.42 5.80
C ASP A 109 -3.32 -14.45 7.21
N LYS A 110 -2.87 -13.30 7.72
CA LYS A 110 -2.26 -13.16 9.05
C LYS A 110 -3.10 -12.33 10.04
N LEU A 111 -4.14 -11.62 9.55
CA LEU A 111 -4.89 -10.65 10.35
C LEU A 111 -5.50 -11.28 11.61
N GLU A 112 -6.26 -12.34 11.45
CA GLU A 112 -6.92 -12.99 12.59
C GLU A 112 -5.92 -13.57 13.59
N ALA A 113 -4.86 -14.20 13.12
CA ALA A 113 -3.82 -14.74 14.00
C ALA A 113 -3.05 -13.64 14.74
N ALA A 114 -2.82 -12.48 14.11
CA ALA A 114 -2.22 -11.32 14.75
C ALA A 114 -3.15 -10.71 15.80
N LYS A 115 -4.44 -10.56 15.51
CA LYS A 115 -5.46 -10.09 16.47
C LYS A 115 -5.58 -11.04 17.67
N GLN A 116 -5.60 -12.34 17.44
CA GLN A 116 -5.61 -13.34 18.52
C GLN A 116 -4.36 -13.26 19.41
N TYR A 117 -3.19 -13.05 18.82
CA TYR A 117 -1.99 -12.86 19.61
C TYR A 117 -2.08 -11.60 20.49
N THR A 118 -2.62 -10.48 19.99
CA THR A 118 -2.81 -9.26 20.80
C THR A 118 -3.79 -9.50 21.95
N LEU A 119 -4.88 -10.23 21.73
CA LEU A 119 -5.81 -10.62 22.80
C LEU A 119 -5.13 -11.41 23.91
N ILE A 120 -4.31 -12.39 23.55
CA ILE A 120 -3.52 -13.16 24.55
C ILE A 120 -2.60 -12.21 25.35
N ARG A 121 -2.01 -11.21 24.71
CA ARG A 121 -1.17 -10.22 25.40
C ARG A 121 -1.98 -9.34 26.36
N ILE A 122 -3.17 -8.89 25.91
CA ILE A 122 -4.10 -8.11 26.74
C ILE A 122 -4.50 -8.89 27.99
N GLU A 123 -4.93 -10.14 27.85
CA GLU A 123 -5.35 -10.96 29.00
C GLU A 123 -4.21 -11.24 29.98
N ARG A 124 -3.00 -11.47 29.49
CA ARG A 124 -1.81 -11.61 30.33
C ARG A 124 -1.47 -10.33 31.10
N ALA A 125 -1.59 -9.18 30.46
CA ALA A 125 -1.36 -7.88 31.07
C ALA A 125 -2.41 -7.58 32.16
N LYS A 126 -3.70 -7.85 31.88
CA LYS A 126 -4.79 -7.76 32.87
C LYS A 126 -4.54 -8.62 34.11
N GLY A 127 -4.15 -9.88 33.88
CA GLY A 127 -3.85 -10.80 34.96
C GLY A 127 -2.67 -10.39 35.86
N ARG A 128 -1.85 -9.45 35.38
CA ARG A 128 -0.70 -8.87 36.11
C ARG A 128 -0.95 -7.43 36.59
N GLY A 129 -2.12 -6.87 36.35
CA GLY A 129 -2.45 -5.47 36.70
C GLY A 129 -1.63 -4.43 35.95
N LEU A 130 -1.24 -4.70 34.69
CA LEU A 130 -0.40 -3.82 33.87
C LEU A 130 -1.28 -3.03 32.89
N ASP A 131 -1.97 -2.00 33.38
CA ASP A 131 -2.96 -1.23 32.62
C ASP A 131 -2.38 -0.56 31.38
N GLU A 132 -1.15 -0.04 31.43
CA GLU A 132 -0.46 0.54 30.28
C GLU A 132 -0.20 -0.49 29.17
N GLU A 133 0.19 -1.73 29.54
CA GLU A 133 0.31 -2.82 28.57
C GLU A 133 -1.05 -3.19 27.96
N VAL A 134 -2.11 -3.20 28.74
CA VAL A 134 -3.48 -3.45 28.27
C VAL A 134 -3.86 -2.42 27.21
N GLN A 135 -3.68 -1.12 27.51
CA GLN A 135 -4.00 -0.03 26.58
C GLN A 135 -3.16 -0.14 25.31
N ARG A 136 -1.86 -0.37 25.44
CA ARG A 136 -0.94 -0.54 24.32
C ARG A 136 -1.38 -1.66 23.36
N TRP A 137 -1.61 -2.87 23.88
CA TRP A 137 -2.01 -4.00 23.07
C TRP A 137 -3.43 -3.87 22.50
N THR A 138 -4.32 -3.18 23.19
CA THR A 138 -5.65 -2.83 22.69
C THR A 138 -5.53 -1.91 21.49
N LYS A 139 -4.73 -0.84 21.59
CA LYS A 139 -4.49 0.09 20.48
C LYS A 139 -3.87 -0.61 19.26
N VAL A 140 -2.90 -1.50 19.49
CA VAL A 140 -2.33 -2.31 18.39
C VAL A 140 -3.39 -3.17 17.72
N ARG A 141 -4.23 -3.87 18.50
CA ARG A 141 -5.30 -4.72 17.95
C ARG A 141 -6.29 -3.92 17.10
N ASP A 142 -6.69 -2.77 17.60
CA ASP A 142 -7.70 -1.94 16.96
C ASP A 142 -7.19 -1.27 15.67
N ASN A 143 -5.87 -1.04 15.59
CA ASN A 143 -5.21 -0.50 14.40
C ASN A 143 -4.87 -1.59 13.36
N LEU A 144 -4.96 -2.90 13.68
CA LEU A 144 -4.65 -3.97 12.73
C LEU A 144 -5.73 -4.06 11.64
N THR A 145 -5.29 -3.93 10.40
CA THR A 145 -6.16 -4.08 9.22
C THR A 145 -5.44 -4.82 8.09
N ASP A 146 -6.19 -5.42 7.16
CA ASP A 146 -5.64 -6.03 5.95
C ASP A 146 -5.84 -5.16 4.70
N ARG A 147 -6.51 -4.00 4.86
CA ARG A 147 -6.83 -3.06 3.78
C ARG A 147 -6.94 -1.63 4.29
N ILE A 148 -6.83 -0.69 3.38
CA ILE A 148 -7.27 0.69 3.61
C ILE A 148 -8.79 0.69 3.53
N GLU A 149 -9.46 1.25 4.53
CA GLU A 149 -10.90 1.50 4.54
C GLU A 149 -11.12 2.96 4.91
N THR A 150 -11.94 3.67 4.14
CA THR A 150 -12.16 5.10 4.33
C THR A 150 -13.63 5.41 4.63
N PRO A 151 -13.92 6.56 5.26
CA PRO A 151 -15.30 6.99 5.51
C PRO A 151 -16.13 7.15 4.24
N GLU A 152 -15.49 7.44 3.11
CA GLU A 152 -16.15 7.53 1.80
C GLU A 152 -16.47 6.16 1.21
N GLY A 153 -16.12 5.09 1.93
CA GLY A 153 -16.35 3.70 1.51
C GLY A 153 -15.33 3.18 0.50
N VAL A 154 -14.20 3.86 0.31
CA VAL A 154 -13.11 3.37 -0.51
C VAL A 154 -12.36 2.26 0.23
N GLU A 155 -12.07 1.17 -0.48
CA GLU A 155 -11.35 0.03 0.07
C GLU A 155 -10.17 -0.35 -0.82
N SER A 156 -9.00 -0.62 -0.22
CA SER A 156 -7.95 -1.29 -0.96
C SER A 156 -8.19 -2.80 -1.01
N ARG A 157 -7.61 -3.46 -2.00
CA ARG A 157 -7.70 -4.92 -2.13
C ARG A 157 -6.76 -5.59 -1.12
N PRO A 158 -7.27 -6.46 -0.23
CA PRO A 158 -6.42 -7.24 0.66
C PRO A 158 -5.46 -8.13 -0.13
N ALA A 159 -4.28 -8.37 0.43
CA ALA A 159 -3.31 -9.28 -0.16
C ALA A 159 -2.75 -10.24 0.89
N THR A 160 -2.50 -11.48 0.49
CA THR A 160 -1.80 -12.44 1.32
C THR A 160 -0.28 -12.25 1.25
N ASN A 161 0.43 -12.76 2.24
CA ASN A 161 1.90 -12.75 2.21
C ASN A 161 2.45 -13.54 1.01
N GLU A 162 1.87 -14.69 0.72
CA GLU A 162 2.30 -15.55 -0.40
C GLU A 162 2.03 -14.89 -1.75
N GLU A 163 0.89 -14.21 -1.92
CA GLU A 163 0.57 -13.45 -3.12
C GLU A 163 1.62 -12.36 -3.39
N MET A 164 1.95 -11.56 -2.38
CA MET A 164 2.96 -10.51 -2.52
C MET A 164 4.35 -11.08 -2.78
N ARG A 165 4.70 -12.21 -2.16
CA ARG A 165 5.97 -12.90 -2.41
C ARG A 165 6.06 -13.41 -3.84
N ARG A 166 4.99 -14.04 -4.35
CA ARG A 166 4.91 -14.53 -5.73
C ARG A 166 5.04 -13.39 -6.73
N LYS A 167 4.26 -12.31 -6.55
CA LYS A 167 4.34 -11.11 -7.39
C LYS A 167 5.75 -10.50 -7.37
N ALA A 168 6.42 -10.45 -6.22
CA ALA A 168 7.79 -9.96 -6.13
C ALA A 168 8.79 -10.83 -6.92
N ILE A 169 8.62 -12.15 -6.91
CA ILE A 169 9.44 -13.07 -7.71
C ILE A 169 9.17 -12.86 -9.20
N ASP A 170 7.91 -12.75 -9.62
CA ASP A 170 7.53 -12.56 -11.02
C ASP A 170 8.07 -11.24 -11.57
N VAL A 171 7.98 -10.16 -10.80
CA VAL A 171 8.58 -8.86 -11.13
C VAL A 171 10.11 -8.98 -11.24
N SER A 172 10.79 -9.62 -10.28
CA SER A 172 12.25 -9.80 -10.31
C SER A 172 12.72 -10.61 -11.51
N ASN A 173 11.91 -11.58 -11.95
CA ASN A 173 12.18 -12.42 -13.12
C ASN A 173 11.77 -11.78 -14.45
N LYS A 174 11.32 -10.52 -14.45
CA LYS A 174 10.79 -9.81 -15.63
C LYS A 174 9.67 -10.58 -16.35
N LYS A 175 8.96 -11.46 -15.65
CA LYS A 175 7.77 -12.09 -16.18
C LYS A 175 6.70 -11.02 -16.36
N LYS A 176 6.05 -11.01 -17.54
CA LYS A 176 4.81 -10.27 -17.70
C LYS A 176 3.83 -10.76 -16.66
N LEU A 177 3.27 -9.86 -15.87
CA LEU A 177 2.13 -10.18 -15.03
C LEU A 177 1.01 -10.60 -15.99
N ASP A 178 0.62 -11.87 -15.96
CA ASP A 178 -0.51 -12.34 -16.77
C ASP A 178 -1.81 -12.00 -16.04
N PRO A 179 -2.64 -11.10 -16.59
CA PRO A 179 -3.91 -10.74 -15.98
C PRO A 179 -4.86 -11.93 -15.81
N ALA A 180 -4.67 -13.01 -16.58
CA ALA A 180 -5.53 -14.20 -16.50
C ALA A 180 -5.46 -14.93 -15.17
N ASP A 181 -4.32 -14.83 -14.47
CA ASP A 181 -4.09 -15.52 -13.20
C ASP A 181 -4.78 -14.86 -11.99
N ASP A 182 -5.32 -13.66 -12.14
CA ASP A 182 -5.87 -12.87 -11.02
C ASP A 182 -7.40 -12.98 -10.84
N GLY A 183 -8.08 -13.83 -11.61
CA GLY A 183 -9.51 -14.19 -11.38
C GLY A 183 -10.49 -13.02 -11.47
N MET A 184 -10.25 -12.05 -12.37
CA MET A 184 -11.10 -10.89 -12.54
C MET A 184 -12.51 -11.22 -13.02
N THR A 185 -13.50 -10.59 -12.42
CA THR A 185 -14.89 -10.66 -12.89
C THR A 185 -15.15 -9.67 -14.03
N THR A 186 -16.18 -9.92 -14.85
CA THR A 186 -16.63 -9.00 -15.89
C THR A 186 -16.95 -7.61 -15.34
N SER A 187 -17.51 -7.53 -14.13
CA SER A 187 -17.83 -6.26 -13.46
C SER A 187 -16.57 -5.46 -13.13
N GLN A 188 -15.50 -6.12 -12.69
CA GLN A 188 -14.21 -5.47 -12.43
C GLN A 188 -13.55 -4.96 -13.71
N LEU A 189 -13.69 -5.71 -14.81
CA LEU A 189 -13.17 -5.29 -16.11
C LEU A 189 -13.92 -4.04 -16.64
N ILE A 190 -15.25 -4.00 -16.51
CA ILE A 190 -16.06 -2.84 -16.92
C ILE A 190 -15.68 -1.63 -16.06
N ALA A 191 -15.56 -1.80 -14.73
CA ALA A 191 -15.17 -0.74 -13.84
C ALA A 191 -13.76 -0.19 -14.15
N ALA A 192 -12.81 -1.07 -14.43
CA ALA A 192 -11.47 -0.67 -14.85
C ALA A 192 -11.47 0.07 -16.19
N SER A 193 -12.31 -0.35 -17.17
CA SER A 193 -12.50 0.35 -18.46
C SER A 193 -13.05 1.77 -18.27
N ASP A 194 -14.01 1.94 -17.38
CA ASP A 194 -14.58 3.26 -17.08
C ASP A 194 -13.56 4.20 -16.44
N ILE A 195 -12.68 3.67 -15.59
CA ILE A 195 -11.56 4.42 -15.01
C ILE A 195 -10.62 4.93 -16.11
N VAL A 196 -10.22 4.06 -17.03
CA VAL A 196 -9.34 4.43 -18.13
C VAL A 196 -10.00 5.51 -18.99
N LYS A 197 -11.27 5.33 -19.39
CA LYS A 197 -12.03 6.30 -20.17
C LYS A 197 -12.17 7.66 -19.48
N GLN A 198 -12.47 7.68 -18.19
CA GLN A 198 -12.60 8.93 -17.43
C GLN A 198 -11.25 9.64 -17.25
N SER A 199 -10.19 8.89 -17.01
CA SER A 199 -8.83 9.46 -16.89
C SER A 199 -8.34 10.08 -18.19
N LEU A 200 -8.66 9.45 -19.32
CA LEU A 200 -8.37 10.01 -20.65
C LEU A 200 -9.16 11.30 -20.94
N LYS A 201 -10.44 11.34 -20.56
CA LYS A 201 -11.29 12.53 -20.75
C LYS A 201 -10.88 13.71 -19.86
N ALA A 202 -10.40 13.43 -18.66
CA ALA A 202 -10.05 14.47 -17.68
C ALA A 202 -8.69 15.13 -17.91
N GLY A 203 -7.85 14.59 -18.80
CA GLY A 203 -6.57 15.19 -19.19
C GLY A 203 -5.54 15.44 -18.08
N GLY A 204 -5.85 15.06 -16.85
CA GLY A 204 -5.08 15.54 -15.71
C GLY A 204 -4.77 14.52 -14.59
N THR A 205 -5.29 13.31 -14.65
CA THR A 205 -5.05 12.30 -13.59
C THR A 205 -4.02 11.24 -13.99
N ALA A 206 -3.08 11.64 -14.82
CA ALA A 206 -1.99 10.78 -15.30
C ALA A 206 -1.22 10.10 -14.15
N ALA A 207 -1.02 10.79 -13.03
CA ALA A 207 -0.34 10.23 -11.87
C ALA A 207 -1.18 9.14 -11.17
N ALA A 208 -2.50 9.32 -11.05
CA ALA A 208 -3.40 8.32 -10.46
C ALA A 208 -3.53 7.10 -11.38
N LEU A 209 -3.59 7.31 -12.70
CA LEU A 209 -3.60 6.22 -13.68
C LEU A 209 -2.28 5.47 -13.71
N SER A 210 -1.15 6.18 -13.63
CA SER A 210 0.19 5.62 -13.56
C SER A 210 0.39 4.76 -12.29
N ALA A 211 -0.07 5.22 -11.14
CA ALA A 211 -0.06 4.44 -9.91
C ALA A 211 -0.98 3.21 -10.01
N ALA A 212 -2.15 3.35 -10.60
CA ALA A 212 -3.08 2.26 -10.81
C ALA A 212 -2.54 1.22 -11.83
N LEU A 213 -1.90 1.67 -12.91
CA LEU A 213 -1.27 0.80 -13.92
C LEU A 213 -0.14 -0.04 -13.33
N SER A 214 0.58 0.48 -12.33
CA SER A 214 1.70 -0.24 -11.72
C SER A 214 1.28 -1.43 -10.87
N VAL A 215 0.02 -1.48 -10.42
CA VAL A 215 -0.41 -2.40 -9.35
C VAL A 215 -1.64 -3.22 -9.71
N ALA A 216 -2.40 -2.82 -10.72
CA ALA A 216 -3.65 -3.46 -11.07
C ALA A 216 -3.58 -4.10 -12.47
N PRO A 217 -3.35 -5.41 -12.57
CA PRO A 217 -3.46 -6.16 -13.83
C PRO A 217 -4.78 -5.92 -14.55
N GLU A 218 -5.82 -5.57 -13.78
CA GLU A 218 -7.14 -5.18 -14.25
C GLU A 218 -7.12 -4.06 -15.28
N ILE A 219 -6.23 -3.08 -15.10
CA ILE A 219 -6.15 -1.93 -16.00
C ILE A 219 -5.56 -2.33 -17.35
N TYR A 220 -4.62 -3.27 -17.39
CA TYR A 220 -4.10 -3.80 -18.65
C TYR A 220 -5.19 -4.49 -19.48
N ARG A 221 -6.03 -5.30 -18.84
CA ARG A 221 -7.18 -5.92 -19.51
C ARG A 221 -8.20 -4.89 -19.97
N ALA A 222 -8.42 -3.85 -19.18
CA ALA A 222 -9.30 -2.77 -19.57
C ALA A 222 -8.77 -2.03 -20.79
N ILE A 223 -7.47 -1.79 -20.86
CA ILE A 223 -6.81 -1.18 -22.01
C ILE A 223 -6.89 -2.11 -23.22
N ASP A 224 -6.54 -3.39 -23.07
CA ASP A 224 -6.65 -4.38 -24.14
C ASP A 224 -8.09 -4.50 -24.67
N TYR A 225 -9.08 -4.50 -23.77
CA TYR A 225 -10.49 -4.50 -24.12
C TYR A 225 -10.88 -3.24 -24.90
N LEU A 226 -10.50 -2.06 -24.42
CA LEU A 226 -10.84 -0.79 -25.07
C LEU A 226 -10.15 -0.63 -26.44
N ILE A 227 -8.96 -1.20 -26.62
CA ILE A 227 -8.28 -1.28 -27.91
C ILE A 227 -9.05 -2.19 -28.87
N ALA A 228 -9.45 -3.38 -28.38
CA ALA A 228 -10.21 -4.34 -29.19
C ALA A 228 -11.56 -3.78 -29.64
N GLU A 229 -12.22 -2.97 -28.80
CA GLU A 229 -13.46 -2.28 -29.10
C GLU A 229 -13.28 -0.99 -29.93
N GLY A 230 -12.04 -0.59 -30.22
CA GLY A 230 -11.71 0.64 -30.98
C GLY A 230 -11.98 1.94 -30.20
N GLU A 231 -12.11 1.90 -28.88
CA GLU A 231 -12.39 3.07 -28.04
C GLU A 231 -11.13 3.82 -27.58
N ILE A 232 -9.95 3.24 -27.77
CA ILE A 232 -8.64 3.85 -27.50
C ILE A 232 -7.80 3.84 -28.76
N ASP A 233 -7.30 4.98 -29.17
CA ASP A 233 -6.37 5.13 -30.28
C ASP A 233 -4.91 5.26 -29.83
N ASP A 234 -3.99 5.29 -30.79
CA ASP A 234 -2.55 5.41 -30.56
C ASP A 234 -2.14 6.69 -29.81
N GLU A 235 -2.89 7.79 -29.96
CA GLU A 235 -2.60 9.05 -29.30
C GLU A 235 -2.95 8.98 -27.81
N HIS A 236 -4.09 8.39 -27.48
CA HIS A 236 -4.49 8.10 -26.11
C HIS A 236 -3.53 7.11 -25.42
N LEU A 237 -3.10 6.06 -26.15
CA LEU A 237 -2.10 5.10 -25.65
C LEU A 237 -0.75 5.75 -25.36
N LYS A 238 -0.27 6.65 -26.23
CA LYS A 238 0.96 7.41 -26.00
C LYS A 238 0.84 8.32 -24.78
N SER A 239 -0.32 8.96 -24.61
CA SER A 239 -0.61 9.79 -23.43
C SER A 239 -0.55 8.98 -22.13
N ILE A 240 -1.16 7.80 -22.09
CA ILE A 240 -1.09 6.88 -20.96
C ILE A 240 0.35 6.42 -20.70
N GLY A 241 1.08 6.05 -21.76
CA GLY A 241 2.47 5.61 -21.67
C GLY A 241 3.40 6.71 -21.16
N THR A 242 3.24 7.94 -21.67
CA THR A 242 4.02 9.10 -21.22
C THR A 242 3.74 9.44 -19.76
N ALA A 243 2.48 9.36 -19.36
CA ALA A 243 2.07 9.57 -17.98
C ALA A 243 2.60 8.51 -17.02
N ALA A 244 2.58 7.24 -17.43
CA ALA A 244 3.16 6.13 -16.68
C ALA A 244 4.68 6.30 -16.52
N CYS A 245 5.38 6.76 -17.56
CA CYS A 245 6.83 7.05 -17.50
C CYS A 245 7.14 8.26 -16.61
N ALA A 246 6.34 9.32 -16.66
CA ALA A 246 6.55 10.52 -15.85
C ALA A 246 6.28 10.29 -14.36
N GLY A 247 5.33 9.41 -14.01
CA GLY A 247 5.05 9.00 -12.62
C GLY A 247 6.07 8.01 -12.04
N ALA A 248 6.90 7.43 -12.90
CA ALA A 248 7.83 6.35 -12.54
C ALA A 248 9.23 6.87 -12.21
N THR A 249 9.34 7.87 -11.35
CA THR A 249 10.65 8.34 -10.84
C THR A 249 11.45 7.28 -10.07
N ASN A 250 10.85 6.13 -9.79
CA ASN A 250 11.49 4.99 -9.13
C ASN A 250 11.48 3.76 -10.04
N GLY A 251 12.33 3.72 -10.98
CA GLY A 251 12.81 2.76 -11.99
C GLY A 251 12.33 1.31 -12.09
N PHE A 252 11.61 0.78 -11.11
CA PHE A 252 11.33 -0.65 -11.03
C PHE A 252 9.93 -1.04 -11.57
N VAL A 253 8.92 -0.25 -11.29
CA VAL A 253 7.54 -0.53 -11.71
C VAL A 253 7.26 -0.01 -13.12
N SER A 254 7.95 1.04 -13.54
CA SER A 254 7.80 1.65 -14.86
C SER A 254 8.18 0.74 -16.03
N GLY A 255 9.16 -0.13 -15.86
CA GLY A 255 9.64 -1.01 -16.94
C GLY A 255 8.58 -2.02 -17.39
N SER A 256 7.82 -2.60 -16.45
CA SER A 256 6.76 -3.57 -16.76
C SER A 256 5.49 -2.88 -17.29
N ALA A 257 5.11 -1.74 -16.72
CA ALA A 257 3.97 -0.95 -17.20
C ALA A 257 4.22 -0.41 -18.61
N THR A 258 5.38 0.19 -18.84
CA THR A 258 5.78 0.71 -20.17
C THR A 258 5.87 -0.42 -21.20
N ALA A 259 6.42 -1.57 -20.83
CA ALA A 259 6.52 -2.73 -21.73
C ALA A 259 5.14 -3.29 -22.11
N ALA A 260 4.18 -3.32 -21.19
CA ALA A 260 2.82 -3.80 -21.46
C ALA A 260 2.03 -2.82 -22.33
N ILE A 261 2.11 -1.52 -22.07
CA ILE A 261 1.47 -0.48 -22.90
C ILE A 261 2.11 -0.47 -24.30
N THR A 262 3.43 -0.58 -24.39
CA THR A 262 4.13 -0.65 -25.69
C THR A 262 3.78 -1.92 -26.45
N ALA A 263 3.61 -3.06 -25.75
CA ALA A 263 3.19 -4.32 -26.37
C ALA A 263 1.72 -4.28 -26.82
N ALA A 264 0.82 -3.62 -26.07
CA ALA A 264 -0.55 -3.40 -26.47
C ALA A 264 -0.66 -2.47 -27.68
N ALA A 265 0.07 -1.36 -27.67
CA ALA A 265 0.17 -0.44 -28.81
C ALA A 265 0.73 -1.12 -30.09
N ALA A 266 1.75 -1.98 -29.93
CA ALA A 266 2.32 -2.73 -31.05
C ALA A 266 1.35 -3.77 -31.64
N LYS A 267 0.44 -4.33 -30.84
CA LYS A 267 -0.61 -5.25 -31.32
C LYS A 267 -1.73 -4.51 -32.07
N GLY A 268 -2.10 -3.31 -31.63
CA GLY A 268 -3.10 -2.47 -32.30
C GLY A 268 -2.62 -1.80 -33.57
N ALA A 269 -1.30 -1.58 -33.72
CA ALA A 269 -0.71 -0.94 -34.90
C ALA A 269 -0.52 -1.89 -36.12
N PHE A 270 -0.74 -3.21 -35.92
CA PHE A 270 -0.55 -4.23 -36.98
C PHE A 270 -1.80 -5.11 -37.19
N GLY A 271 -2.96 -4.71 -36.69
CA GLY A 271 -4.24 -5.37 -36.95
C GLY A 271 -5.05 -4.74 -38.06
#